data_27ef3cf0a0ab6d743dde80ce7d14cb7a
#
_entry.id   27ef3cf0a0ab6d743dde80ce7d14cb7a
#
_cell.length_a   1.000
_cell.length_b   1.000
_cell.length_c   1.000
_cell.angle_alpha   90.00
_cell.angle_beta   90.00
_cell.angle_gamma   90.00
#
_symmetry.space_group_name_H-M   'P 1'
#
loop_
_entity.id
_entity.type
_entity.pdbx_description
1 polymer ?
#
loop_
_entity_poly.entity_id
_entity_poly.type
_entity_poly.pdbx_seq_one_letter_code
_entity_poly.pdbx_strand_id
1 'polypeptide(L)'
;MRIVNTDVLVVGAGPAGLTAAALLAAYGVDAITLTKYPGTAHTPRAHITNQRTMEILRELQVEDCVKAAAMSAEQMAITVWATSFAGTELARMYSWGQGQDRRGEYEVSSPCQMCNVPQNVLEPMIAAAASERGADVRFGHELITVQQDDAQVRSVIRLRDNGDMYTVHSKYVIAADGASSTVAAKLGFPMSGHAEVGSAMTVWLEADLARYVAHRSGALFCVSPPGRDIWASPWVQLTPHHEWNALFLQHGMSPADTSDAAIRSLIADCIGDPTVEFRIKHVSRWQINELVADYYRAGRAFLAGDAAHRHSPANGLGSNASVQDS
;
A
#
# COMPACT_ATOMS: atom_id res chain seq x y z
N MET A 1 -5.67 18.06 31.18
CA MET A 1 -5.15 17.50 29.91
C MET A 1 -4.94 18.67 28.94
N ARG A 2 -3.80 18.74 28.23
CA ARG A 2 -3.53 19.80 27.24
C ARG A 2 -4.54 19.70 26.10
N ILE A 3 -5.07 20.84 25.63
CA ILE A 3 -5.97 20.91 24.46
C ILE A 3 -5.21 21.56 23.31
N VAL A 4 -5.38 20.99 22.13
CA VAL A 4 -4.85 21.49 20.84
C VAL A 4 -6.05 21.67 19.91
N ASN A 5 -6.14 22.78 19.20
CA ASN A 5 -7.19 23.06 18.23
C ASN A 5 -6.63 22.99 16.82
N THR A 6 -7.45 22.55 15.86
CA THR A 6 -7.13 22.52 14.43
C THR A 6 -8.44 22.48 13.63
N ASP A 7 -8.39 22.77 12.34
CA ASP A 7 -9.56 22.62 11.47
C ASP A 7 -9.82 21.16 11.13
N VAL A 8 -8.76 20.41 10.79
CA VAL A 8 -8.88 19.00 10.40
C VAL A 8 -7.89 18.14 11.18
N LEU A 9 -8.39 17.04 11.75
CA LEU A 9 -7.55 15.98 12.28
C LEU A 9 -7.52 14.82 11.29
N VAL A 10 -6.35 14.46 10.77
CA VAL A 10 -6.14 13.25 9.95
C VAL A 10 -5.58 12.15 10.84
N VAL A 11 -6.25 11.02 10.91
CA VAL A 11 -5.81 9.87 11.71
C VAL A 11 -5.29 8.78 10.78
N GLY A 12 -3.98 8.55 10.83
CA GLY A 12 -3.22 7.65 9.94
C GLY A 12 -2.29 8.43 9.03
N ALA A 13 -1.04 7.95 8.88
CA ALA A 13 -0.03 8.50 7.99
C ALA A 13 0.47 7.44 7.00
N GLY A 14 -0.45 6.66 6.43
CA GLY A 14 -0.25 5.84 5.24
C GLY A 14 -0.50 6.66 3.97
N PRO A 15 -0.61 6.01 2.78
CA PRO A 15 -0.78 6.72 1.52
C PRO A 15 -1.93 7.72 1.52
N ALA A 16 -3.13 7.35 2.00
CA ALA A 16 -4.26 8.26 2.11
C ALA A 16 -3.98 9.45 3.04
N GLY A 17 -3.55 9.16 4.28
CA GLY A 17 -3.37 10.24 5.27
C GLY A 17 -2.23 11.19 4.95
N LEU A 18 -1.12 10.72 4.38
CA LEU A 18 -0.02 11.57 3.95
C LEU A 18 -0.41 12.43 2.74
N THR A 19 -1.16 11.86 1.79
CA THR A 19 -1.68 12.62 0.64
C THR A 19 -2.66 13.69 1.11
N ALA A 20 -3.60 13.35 2.01
CA ALA A 20 -4.51 14.31 2.61
C ALA A 20 -3.74 15.42 3.36
N ALA A 21 -2.71 15.07 4.14
CA ALA A 21 -1.86 16.05 4.84
C ALA A 21 -1.20 17.04 3.86
N ALA A 22 -0.62 16.52 2.77
CA ALA A 22 0.05 17.32 1.77
C ALA A 22 -0.93 18.25 1.02
N LEU A 23 -2.10 17.75 0.66
CA LEU A 23 -3.15 18.54 -0.03
C LEU A 23 -3.75 19.59 0.90
N LEU A 24 -4.10 19.25 2.14
CA LEU A 24 -4.62 20.21 3.12
C LEU A 24 -3.64 21.34 3.36
N ALA A 25 -2.35 21.03 3.50
CA ALA A 25 -1.30 22.04 3.63
C ALA A 25 -1.17 22.91 2.37
N ALA A 26 -1.23 22.31 1.18
CA ALA A 26 -1.19 23.04 -0.09
C ALA A 26 -2.37 24.01 -0.26
N TYR A 27 -3.53 23.65 0.28
CA TYR A 27 -4.73 24.52 0.27
C TYR A 27 -4.82 25.48 1.48
N GLY A 28 -3.81 25.50 2.34
CA GLY A 28 -3.75 26.41 3.48
C GLY A 28 -4.74 26.06 4.61
N VAL A 29 -5.16 24.80 4.70
CA VAL A 29 -6.05 24.32 5.76
C VAL A 29 -5.21 23.93 6.97
N ASP A 30 -5.57 24.44 8.17
CA ASP A 30 -4.94 24.04 9.41
C ASP A 30 -5.30 22.59 9.75
N ALA A 31 -4.31 21.71 9.69
CA ALA A 31 -4.50 20.29 9.87
C ALA A 31 -3.38 19.64 10.67
N ILE A 32 -3.75 18.69 11.53
CA ILE A 32 -2.83 17.81 12.24
C ILE A 32 -3.03 16.39 11.70
N THR A 33 -1.97 15.77 11.22
CA THR A 33 -1.95 14.35 10.84
C THR A 33 -1.20 13.56 11.91
N LEU A 34 -1.78 12.46 12.39
CA LEU A 34 -1.13 11.65 13.41
C LEU A 34 -1.16 10.15 13.06
N THR A 35 -0.15 9.45 13.53
CA THR A 35 -0.07 8.00 13.42
C THR A 35 0.59 7.38 14.66
N LYS A 36 0.10 6.20 15.05
CA LYS A 36 0.67 5.42 16.15
C LYS A 36 2.07 4.83 15.84
N TYR A 37 2.47 4.81 14.59
CA TYR A 37 3.77 4.26 14.16
C TYR A 37 4.87 5.30 14.28
N PRO A 38 6.13 4.87 14.47
CA PRO A 38 7.27 5.77 14.65
C PRO A 38 7.76 6.42 13.34
N GLY A 39 7.22 6.02 12.21
CA GLY A 39 7.60 6.51 10.88
C GLY A 39 6.67 5.98 9.79
N THR A 40 7.04 6.22 8.55
CA THR A 40 6.37 5.70 7.35
C THR A 40 6.55 4.18 7.21
N ALA A 41 5.90 3.57 6.23
CA ALA A 41 6.01 2.12 6.00
C ALA A 41 7.48 1.69 5.81
N HIS A 42 7.89 0.64 6.51
CA HIS A 42 9.23 0.05 6.43
C HIS A 42 9.28 -1.22 5.58
N THR A 43 8.14 -1.68 5.08
CA THR A 43 8.03 -2.86 4.20
C THR A 43 7.35 -2.50 2.89
N PRO A 44 7.77 -3.12 1.77
CA PRO A 44 7.13 -2.93 0.48
C PRO A 44 5.78 -3.66 0.46
N ARG A 45 4.69 -2.92 0.56
CA ARG A 45 3.33 -3.46 0.48
C ARG A 45 2.77 -3.31 -0.92
N ALA A 46 2.18 -2.14 -1.22
CA ALA A 46 1.80 -1.76 -2.56
C ALA A 46 3.03 -1.31 -3.37
N HIS A 47 2.93 -1.40 -4.69
CA HIS A 47 4.04 -1.07 -5.57
C HIS A 47 3.60 -0.47 -6.93
N ILE A 48 2.40 -0.81 -7.42
CA ILE A 48 1.88 -0.22 -8.66
C ILE A 48 1.27 1.14 -8.37
N THR A 49 1.74 2.16 -9.09
CA THR A 49 1.22 3.53 -9.05
C THR A 49 0.62 3.86 -10.40
N ASN A 50 -0.71 3.97 -10.46
CA ASN A 50 -1.44 4.21 -11.71
C ASN A 50 -1.38 5.68 -12.13
N GLN A 51 -1.85 5.97 -13.34
CA GLN A 51 -1.80 7.31 -13.94
C GLN A 51 -2.50 8.36 -13.06
N ARG A 52 -3.69 8.07 -12.53
CA ARG A 52 -4.43 9.02 -11.69
C ARG A 52 -3.67 9.34 -10.38
N THR A 53 -3.06 8.35 -9.76
CA THR A 53 -2.20 8.59 -8.59
C THR A 53 -0.99 9.43 -8.97
N MET A 54 -0.37 9.18 -10.13
CA MET A 54 0.76 9.99 -10.61
C MET A 54 0.34 11.44 -10.91
N GLU A 55 -0.89 11.71 -11.35
CA GLU A 55 -1.42 13.07 -11.50
C GLU A 55 -1.48 13.80 -10.15
N ILE A 56 -1.96 13.14 -9.10
CA ILE A 56 -1.98 13.69 -7.73
C ILE A 56 -0.56 13.96 -7.24
N LEU A 57 0.36 13.01 -7.47
CA LEU A 57 1.78 13.19 -7.13
C LEU A 57 2.45 14.33 -7.92
N ARG A 58 2.00 14.60 -9.15
CA ARG A 58 2.42 15.76 -9.95
C ARG A 58 1.92 17.06 -9.32
N GLU A 59 0.66 17.12 -8.90
CA GLU A 59 0.10 18.27 -8.18
C GLU A 59 0.88 18.55 -6.89
N LEU A 60 1.28 17.51 -6.20
CA LEU A 60 2.15 17.58 -5.03
C LEU A 60 3.63 17.81 -5.37
N GLN A 61 4.00 17.97 -6.64
CA GLN A 61 5.37 18.22 -7.12
C GLN A 61 6.39 17.14 -6.72
N VAL A 62 5.94 15.89 -6.56
CA VAL A 62 6.80 14.75 -6.24
C VAL A 62 6.93 13.74 -7.40
N GLU A 63 6.29 13.99 -8.54
CA GLU A 63 6.30 13.09 -9.69
C GLU A 63 7.72 12.73 -10.14
N ASP A 64 8.62 13.71 -10.25
CA ASP A 64 9.96 13.51 -10.78
C ASP A 64 10.81 12.64 -9.84
N CYS A 65 10.75 12.88 -8.52
CA CYS A 65 11.48 12.06 -7.55
C CYS A 65 10.91 10.62 -7.49
N VAL A 66 9.60 10.45 -7.65
CA VAL A 66 8.96 9.14 -7.73
C VAL A 66 9.42 8.40 -8.99
N LYS A 67 9.40 9.04 -10.16
CA LYS A 67 9.90 8.46 -11.42
C LYS A 67 11.36 8.05 -11.35
N ALA A 68 12.20 8.85 -10.70
CA ALA A 68 13.62 8.56 -10.54
C ALA A 68 13.89 7.31 -9.68
N ALA A 69 12.98 6.98 -8.74
CA ALA A 69 13.11 5.82 -7.85
C ALA A 69 12.31 4.59 -8.32
N ALA A 70 11.44 4.75 -9.33
CA ALA A 70 10.51 3.73 -9.78
C ALA A 70 11.06 2.94 -10.98
N MET A 71 10.51 1.74 -11.19
CA MET A 71 10.56 1.11 -12.51
C MET A 71 9.58 1.80 -13.43
N SER A 72 10.02 2.13 -14.65
CA SER A 72 9.18 2.78 -15.66
C SER A 72 8.08 1.86 -16.20
N ALA A 73 7.10 2.43 -16.88
CA ALA A 73 6.04 1.67 -17.54
C ALA A 73 6.60 0.64 -18.53
N GLU A 74 7.66 0.99 -19.27
CA GLU A 74 8.32 0.08 -20.21
C GLU A 74 9.03 -1.07 -19.49
N GLN A 75 9.68 -0.82 -18.37
CA GLN A 75 10.34 -1.85 -17.55
C GLN A 75 9.35 -2.83 -16.93
N MET A 76 8.10 -2.42 -16.71
CA MET A 76 7.05 -3.27 -16.14
C MET A 76 6.06 -3.80 -17.19
N ALA A 77 6.35 -3.65 -18.48
CA ALA A 77 5.41 -3.86 -19.58
C ALA A 77 4.79 -5.27 -19.66
N ILE A 78 5.45 -6.29 -19.14
CA ILE A 78 5.04 -7.68 -19.30
C ILE A 78 4.77 -8.32 -17.95
N THR A 79 3.69 -9.10 -17.87
CA THR A 79 3.47 -10.11 -16.81
C THR A 79 3.81 -11.48 -17.38
N VAL A 80 4.57 -12.25 -16.62
CA VAL A 80 5.05 -13.59 -17.01
C VAL A 80 4.46 -14.64 -16.08
N TRP A 81 3.98 -15.75 -16.64
CA TRP A 81 3.62 -16.96 -15.90
C TRP A 81 4.65 -18.05 -16.17
N ALA A 82 5.15 -18.69 -15.12
CA ALA A 82 6.17 -19.73 -15.22
C ALA A 82 5.98 -20.80 -14.14
N THR A 83 6.53 -21.98 -14.37
CA THR A 83 6.56 -23.04 -13.36
C THR A 83 7.53 -22.70 -12.22
N SER A 84 8.64 -22.05 -12.53
CA SER A 84 9.60 -21.42 -11.60
C SER A 84 10.40 -20.38 -12.38
N PHE A 85 11.24 -19.57 -11.72
CA PHE A 85 12.09 -18.62 -12.43
C PHE A 85 13.07 -19.34 -13.39
N ALA A 86 13.65 -20.46 -12.96
CA ALA A 86 14.52 -21.32 -13.79
C ALA A 86 13.75 -22.30 -14.67
N GLY A 87 12.44 -22.40 -14.50
CA GLY A 87 11.58 -23.39 -15.17
C GLY A 87 11.00 -22.93 -16.50
N THR A 88 9.90 -23.60 -16.88
CA THR A 88 9.22 -23.34 -18.15
C THR A 88 8.33 -22.10 -18.04
N GLU A 89 8.48 -21.18 -18.98
CA GLU A 89 7.52 -20.11 -19.19
C GLU A 89 6.22 -20.71 -19.78
N LEU A 90 5.11 -20.44 -19.11
CA LEU A 90 3.79 -20.94 -19.50
C LEU A 90 3.05 -19.93 -20.36
N ALA A 91 3.19 -18.64 -20.05
CA ALA A 91 2.54 -17.56 -20.75
C ALA A 91 3.24 -16.23 -20.46
N ARG A 92 3.05 -15.26 -21.34
CA ARG A 92 3.30 -13.84 -21.09
C ARG A 92 2.24 -12.98 -21.74
N MET A 93 1.97 -11.84 -21.15
CA MET A 93 1.09 -10.85 -21.75
C MET A 93 1.62 -9.44 -21.49
N TYR A 94 1.28 -8.52 -22.38
CA TYR A 94 1.46 -7.11 -22.10
C TYR A 94 0.48 -6.68 -21.01
N SER A 95 0.99 -5.93 -20.05
CA SER A 95 0.26 -5.44 -18.89
C SER A 95 0.32 -3.92 -18.85
N TRP A 96 -0.53 -3.34 -18.03
CA TRP A 96 -0.45 -1.92 -17.68
C TRP A 96 -0.55 -0.98 -18.89
N GLY A 97 -1.34 -1.37 -19.90
CA GLY A 97 -1.51 -0.59 -21.13
C GLY A 97 -0.30 -0.54 -22.07
N GLN A 98 0.70 -1.38 -21.88
CA GLN A 98 1.93 -1.37 -22.69
C GLN A 98 1.82 -2.21 -23.98
N GLY A 99 0.72 -2.94 -24.19
CA GLY A 99 0.44 -3.61 -25.46
C GLY A 99 0.20 -2.60 -26.59
N GLN A 100 0.62 -2.98 -27.80
CA GLN A 100 0.49 -2.10 -28.97
C GLN A 100 -0.97 -1.67 -29.26
N ASP A 101 -1.92 -2.51 -28.90
CA ASP A 101 -3.37 -2.30 -29.05
C ASP A 101 -3.96 -1.36 -28.00
N ARG A 102 -3.30 -1.15 -26.88
CA ARG A 102 -3.80 -0.36 -25.73
C ARG A 102 -2.96 0.86 -25.41
N ARG A 103 -1.74 0.92 -25.89
CA ARG A 103 -0.77 1.98 -25.53
C ARG A 103 -1.31 3.38 -25.85
N GLY A 104 -1.90 3.56 -27.02
CA GLY A 104 -2.48 4.84 -27.42
C GLY A 104 -3.63 5.29 -26.51
N GLU A 105 -4.45 4.37 -25.99
CA GLU A 105 -5.52 4.70 -25.04
C GLU A 105 -4.96 5.24 -23.72
N TYR A 106 -3.86 4.64 -23.22
CA TYR A 106 -3.22 5.09 -21.99
C TYR A 106 -2.52 6.45 -22.16
N GLU A 107 -1.88 6.68 -23.33
CA GLU A 107 -1.18 7.93 -23.61
C GLU A 107 -2.12 9.14 -23.75
N VAL A 108 -3.34 8.93 -24.27
CA VAL A 108 -4.34 10.02 -24.39
C VAL A 108 -5.19 10.21 -23.14
N SER A 109 -5.22 9.24 -22.23
CA SER A 109 -6.07 9.29 -21.04
C SER A 109 -5.48 10.11 -19.91
N SER A 110 -4.16 10.32 -19.88
CA SER A 110 -3.46 11.03 -18.80
C SER A 110 -2.14 11.63 -19.29
N PRO A 111 -1.77 12.81 -18.78
CA PRO A 111 -0.43 13.37 -19.01
C PRO A 111 0.67 12.63 -18.23
N CYS A 112 0.30 11.72 -17.34
CA CYS A 112 1.21 10.93 -16.51
C CYS A 112 1.25 9.49 -16.98
N GLN A 113 2.40 8.86 -16.83
CA GLN A 113 2.54 7.43 -16.98
C GLN A 113 2.53 6.74 -15.62
N MET A 114 2.07 5.50 -15.59
CA MET A 114 2.17 4.66 -14.41
C MET A 114 3.60 4.20 -14.16
N CYS A 115 3.90 3.80 -12.95
CA CYS A 115 5.20 3.25 -12.58
C CYS A 115 5.07 2.20 -11.48
N ASN A 116 6.16 1.48 -11.23
CA ASN A 116 6.26 0.55 -10.12
C ASN A 116 7.21 1.13 -9.07
N VAL A 117 6.64 1.64 -7.97
CA VAL A 117 7.39 2.16 -6.83
C VAL A 117 6.88 1.54 -5.53
N PRO A 118 7.73 0.87 -4.73
CA PRO A 118 7.30 0.27 -3.48
C PRO A 118 6.81 1.31 -2.47
N GLN A 119 5.78 0.96 -1.69
CA GLN A 119 5.14 1.85 -0.71
C GLN A 119 6.14 2.43 0.31
N ASN A 120 7.11 1.64 0.76
CA ASN A 120 8.16 2.10 1.68
C ASN A 120 9.16 3.08 1.06
N VAL A 121 9.14 3.24 -0.26
CA VAL A 121 9.88 4.28 -1.00
C VAL A 121 8.97 5.48 -1.27
N LEU A 122 7.72 5.25 -1.63
CA LEU A 122 6.76 6.29 -1.97
C LEU A 122 6.33 7.12 -0.74
N GLU A 123 5.98 6.48 0.38
CA GLU A 123 5.48 7.19 1.57
C GLU A 123 6.46 8.25 2.12
N PRO A 124 7.77 7.99 2.25
CA PRO A 124 8.73 9.03 2.65
C PRO A 124 8.74 10.25 1.73
N MET A 125 8.54 10.06 0.42
CA MET A 125 8.49 11.16 -0.54
C MET A 125 7.26 12.03 -0.34
N ILE A 126 6.08 11.41 -0.13
CA ILE A 126 4.84 12.15 0.16
C ILE A 126 4.97 12.85 1.52
N ALA A 127 5.55 12.20 2.53
CA ALA A 127 5.77 12.79 3.85
C ALA A 127 6.71 14.02 3.80
N ALA A 128 7.78 13.94 3.00
CA ALA A 128 8.69 15.07 2.77
C ALA A 128 7.95 16.24 2.12
N ALA A 129 7.19 15.96 1.05
CA ALA A 129 6.39 16.97 0.37
C ALA A 129 5.33 17.62 1.27
N ALA A 130 4.69 16.85 2.15
CA ALA A 130 3.77 17.36 3.16
C ALA A 130 4.50 18.30 4.13
N SER A 131 5.66 17.88 4.64
CA SER A 131 6.50 18.67 5.56
C SER A 131 6.99 19.98 4.93
N GLU A 132 7.45 19.93 3.68
CA GLU A 132 7.89 21.14 2.93
C GLU A 132 6.76 22.17 2.76
N ARG A 133 5.51 21.73 2.74
CA ARG A 133 4.30 22.56 2.69
C ARG A 133 3.83 23.00 4.08
N GLY A 134 4.54 22.63 5.14
CA GLY A 134 4.22 23.00 6.51
C GLY A 134 3.15 22.10 7.17
N ALA A 135 2.86 20.93 6.64
CA ALA A 135 1.94 19.97 7.28
C ALA A 135 2.48 19.52 8.66
N ASP A 136 1.64 19.54 9.68
CA ASP A 136 1.94 19.01 11.01
C ASP A 136 1.67 17.49 11.05
N VAL A 137 2.71 16.69 10.77
CA VAL A 137 2.65 15.22 10.79
C VAL A 137 3.34 14.70 12.04
N ARG A 138 2.59 14.00 12.89
CA ARG A 138 3.04 13.53 14.21
C ARG A 138 3.11 12.01 14.24
N PHE A 139 4.31 11.47 14.26
CA PHE A 139 4.58 10.05 14.46
C PHE A 139 4.58 9.68 15.95
N GLY A 140 4.23 8.44 16.29
CA GLY A 140 4.17 7.98 17.67
C GLY A 140 2.96 8.49 18.46
N HIS A 141 1.98 9.10 17.78
CA HIS A 141 0.76 9.63 18.38
C HIS A 141 -0.43 8.74 18.04
N GLU A 142 -1.05 8.15 19.04
CA GLU A 142 -2.14 7.16 18.89
C GLU A 142 -3.49 7.73 19.30
N LEU A 143 -4.48 7.65 18.41
CA LEU A 143 -5.86 7.95 18.74
C LEU A 143 -6.42 6.90 19.69
N ILE A 144 -6.92 7.31 20.84
CA ILE A 144 -7.53 6.44 21.84
C ILE A 144 -9.07 6.52 21.78
N THR A 145 -9.61 7.73 21.72
CA THR A 145 -11.06 7.94 21.58
C THR A 145 -11.35 9.07 20.62
N VAL A 146 -12.49 8.99 19.97
CA VAL A 146 -13.04 10.07 19.13
C VAL A 146 -14.55 10.15 19.37
N GLN A 147 -15.06 11.35 19.47
CA GLN A 147 -16.48 11.67 19.59
C GLN A 147 -16.76 12.93 18.76
N GLN A 148 -17.97 13.08 18.26
CA GLN A 148 -18.39 14.27 17.55
C GLN A 148 -19.75 14.78 18.05
N ASP A 149 -19.96 16.07 17.93
CA ASP A 149 -21.23 16.76 18.08
C ASP A 149 -21.47 17.68 16.88
N ASP A 150 -22.53 18.48 16.92
CA ASP A 150 -22.86 19.40 15.80
C ASP A 150 -21.81 20.51 15.61
N ALA A 151 -20.97 20.77 16.58
CA ALA A 151 -19.98 21.85 16.54
C ALA A 151 -18.58 21.38 16.19
N GLN A 152 -18.15 20.21 16.71
CA GLN A 152 -16.75 19.78 16.64
C GLN A 152 -16.57 18.28 16.82
N VAL A 153 -15.33 17.83 16.52
CA VAL A 153 -14.81 16.51 16.88
C VAL A 153 -13.84 16.65 18.05
N ARG A 154 -13.94 15.75 19.03
CA ARG A 154 -13.03 15.65 20.18
C ARG A 154 -12.30 14.33 20.16
N SER A 155 -10.99 14.38 20.10
CA SER A 155 -10.11 13.22 19.99
C SER A 155 -9.12 13.18 21.14
N VAL A 156 -9.01 12.06 21.83
CA VAL A 156 -7.98 11.85 22.86
C VAL A 156 -6.82 11.10 22.24
N ILE A 157 -5.64 11.67 22.36
CA ILE A 157 -4.41 11.17 21.75
C ILE A 157 -3.44 10.79 22.86
N ARG A 158 -2.76 9.64 22.67
CA ARG A 158 -1.68 9.15 23.54
C ARG A 158 -0.33 9.19 22.81
N LEU A 159 0.68 9.71 23.47
CA LEU A 159 2.07 9.61 23.03
C LEU A 159 2.58 8.19 23.38
N ARG A 160 3.12 7.49 22.41
CA ARG A 160 3.54 6.10 22.60
C ARG A 160 4.90 5.96 23.30
N ASP A 161 5.69 7.01 23.34
CA ASP A 161 7.01 7.03 23.97
C ASP A 161 6.93 7.10 25.52
N ASN A 162 6.01 7.91 26.05
CA ASN A 162 5.91 8.20 27.48
C ASN A 162 4.52 7.96 28.08
N GLY A 163 3.50 7.69 27.24
CA GLY A 163 2.11 7.47 27.69
C GLY A 163 1.30 8.72 27.97
N ASP A 164 1.87 9.91 27.82
CA ASP A 164 1.19 11.18 28.02
C ASP A 164 -0.01 11.31 27.09
N MET A 165 -1.05 12.00 27.58
CA MET A 165 -2.26 12.23 26.82
C MET A 165 -2.57 13.72 26.61
N TYR A 166 -3.16 14.05 25.46
CA TYR A 166 -3.73 15.34 25.15
C TYR A 166 -5.03 15.20 24.34
N THR A 167 -5.81 16.26 24.27
CA THR A 167 -7.06 16.30 23.50
C THR A 167 -6.85 17.18 22.26
N VAL A 168 -7.33 16.70 21.11
CA VAL A 168 -7.47 17.51 19.89
C VAL A 168 -8.96 17.85 19.71
N HIS A 169 -9.25 19.12 19.54
CA HIS A 169 -10.54 19.63 19.08
C HIS A 169 -10.37 20.02 17.61
N SER A 170 -11.18 19.45 16.72
CA SER A 170 -11.16 19.75 15.29
C SER A 170 -12.56 19.99 14.75
N LYS A 171 -12.65 20.73 13.63
CA LYS A 171 -13.94 20.87 12.92
C LYS A 171 -14.33 19.59 12.22
N TYR A 172 -13.34 18.84 11.69
CA TYR A 172 -13.52 17.59 10.97
C TYR A 172 -12.46 16.58 11.36
N VAL A 173 -12.74 15.30 11.12
CA VAL A 173 -11.77 14.21 11.22
C VAL A 173 -11.79 13.39 9.92
N ILE A 174 -10.59 13.06 9.41
CA ILE A 174 -10.39 12.12 8.30
C ILE A 174 -9.78 10.85 8.90
N ALA A 175 -10.51 9.75 8.78
CA ALA A 175 -10.05 8.42 9.16
C ALA A 175 -9.26 7.80 8.01
N ALA A 176 -7.94 7.79 8.10
CA ALA A 176 -7.00 7.13 7.21
C ALA A 176 -6.15 6.10 7.96
N ASP A 177 -6.70 5.55 9.06
CA ASP A 177 -6.03 4.68 10.03
C ASP A 177 -6.07 3.19 9.67
N GLY A 178 -6.42 2.91 8.40
CA GLY A 178 -6.27 1.60 7.78
C GLY A 178 -7.38 0.59 8.12
N ALA A 179 -7.17 -0.66 7.75
CA ALA A 179 -8.17 -1.71 7.84
C ALA A 179 -8.71 -1.99 9.24
N SER A 180 -7.98 -1.64 10.30
CA SER A 180 -8.41 -1.73 11.70
C SER A 180 -8.79 -0.35 12.26
N SER A 181 -9.48 0.47 11.47
CA SER A 181 -9.79 1.85 11.80
C SER A 181 -10.47 1.98 13.15
N THR A 182 -9.79 2.69 14.05
CA THR A 182 -10.34 3.07 15.36
C THR A 182 -11.43 4.13 15.20
N VAL A 183 -11.26 5.06 14.25
CA VAL A 183 -12.26 6.11 13.99
C VAL A 183 -13.56 5.50 13.48
N ALA A 184 -13.49 4.64 12.45
CA ALA A 184 -14.67 4.00 11.88
C ALA A 184 -15.43 3.18 12.94
N ALA A 185 -14.71 2.39 13.75
CA ALA A 185 -15.30 1.57 14.81
C ALA A 185 -15.95 2.43 15.91
N LYS A 186 -15.27 3.49 16.37
CA LYS A 186 -15.76 4.35 17.45
C LYS A 186 -16.94 5.21 17.05
N LEU A 187 -17.02 5.64 15.80
CA LEU A 187 -18.12 6.46 15.27
C LEU A 187 -19.23 5.63 14.63
N GLY A 188 -19.09 4.29 14.61
CA GLY A 188 -20.16 3.38 14.20
C GLY A 188 -20.41 3.35 12.69
N PHE A 189 -19.38 3.49 11.86
CA PHE A 189 -19.51 3.33 10.41
C PHE A 189 -19.77 1.85 10.07
N PRO A 190 -20.91 1.52 9.46
CA PRO A 190 -21.17 0.16 9.02
C PRO A 190 -20.35 -0.19 7.78
N MET A 191 -19.97 -1.46 7.70
CA MET A 191 -19.21 -2.01 6.59
C MET A 191 -20.01 -3.14 5.94
N SER A 192 -20.21 -3.08 4.63
CA SER A 192 -20.85 -4.13 3.83
C SER A 192 -19.82 -4.93 3.04
N GLY A 193 -20.13 -6.21 2.78
CA GLY A 193 -19.27 -7.12 2.02
C GLY A 193 -18.88 -8.37 2.79
N HIS A 194 -17.71 -8.93 2.48
CA HIS A 194 -17.23 -10.19 3.02
C HIS A 194 -15.89 -10.01 3.75
N ALA A 195 -15.89 -10.32 5.05
CA ALA A 195 -14.66 -10.37 5.84
C ALA A 195 -13.99 -11.75 5.67
N GLU A 196 -12.66 -11.76 5.80
CA GLU A 196 -11.86 -13.01 5.87
C GLU A 196 -12.09 -13.98 4.70
N VAL A 197 -12.20 -13.43 3.48
CA VAL A 197 -12.40 -14.24 2.26
C VAL A 197 -11.18 -15.12 1.93
N GLY A 198 -10.05 -14.88 2.57
CA GLY A 198 -8.82 -15.66 2.43
C GLY A 198 -7.70 -15.08 3.28
N SER A 199 -6.58 -15.77 3.33
CA SER A 199 -5.36 -15.29 3.96
C SER A 199 -4.22 -15.18 2.94
N ALA A 200 -3.27 -14.31 3.23
CA ALA A 200 -2.11 -14.11 2.40
C ALA A 200 -0.83 -14.03 3.24
N MET A 201 0.25 -14.49 2.64
CA MET A 201 1.60 -14.32 3.13
C MET A 201 2.42 -13.58 2.08
N THR A 202 3.09 -12.52 2.51
CA THR A 202 4.02 -11.78 1.67
C THR A 202 5.44 -11.98 2.20
N VAL A 203 6.35 -12.37 1.32
CA VAL A 203 7.76 -12.57 1.64
C VAL A 203 8.59 -11.56 0.88
N TRP A 204 9.23 -10.65 1.61
CA TRP A 204 10.20 -9.72 1.08
C TRP A 204 11.59 -10.33 1.15
N LEU A 205 12.26 -10.45 -0.01
CA LEU A 205 13.54 -11.13 -0.11
C LEU A 205 14.49 -10.48 -1.12
N GLU A 206 15.77 -10.78 -0.97
CA GLU A 206 16.83 -10.53 -1.92
C GLU A 206 17.23 -11.84 -2.59
N ALA A 207 17.33 -11.81 -3.92
CA ALA A 207 17.83 -12.90 -4.74
C ALA A 207 18.26 -12.34 -6.10
N ASP A 208 19.46 -12.68 -6.58
CA ASP A 208 19.87 -12.34 -7.96
C ASP A 208 19.21 -13.30 -8.94
N LEU A 209 18.16 -12.83 -9.60
CA LEU A 209 17.43 -13.56 -10.63
C LEU A 209 17.69 -13.01 -12.04
N ALA A 210 18.70 -12.15 -12.23
CA ALA A 210 18.99 -11.48 -13.50
C ALA A 210 19.03 -12.45 -14.69
N ARG A 211 19.68 -13.61 -14.55
CA ARG A 211 19.80 -14.63 -15.62
C ARG A 211 18.45 -15.16 -16.09
N TYR A 212 17.42 -15.11 -15.24
CA TYR A 212 16.07 -15.61 -15.58
C TYR A 212 15.13 -14.51 -16.05
N VAL A 213 15.39 -13.25 -15.72
CA VAL A 213 14.41 -12.18 -15.95
C VAL A 213 14.92 -11.02 -16.80
N ALA A 214 16.24 -10.79 -16.92
CA ALA A 214 16.81 -9.63 -17.63
C ALA A 214 16.40 -9.54 -19.12
N HIS A 215 16.09 -10.67 -19.74
CA HIS A 215 15.61 -10.75 -21.14
C HIS A 215 14.08 -10.56 -21.26
N ARG A 216 13.37 -10.30 -20.15
CA ARG A 216 11.92 -10.14 -20.06
C ARG A 216 11.60 -8.86 -19.27
N SER A 217 11.24 -7.78 -19.96
CA SER A 217 10.89 -6.50 -19.33
C SER A 217 9.55 -6.64 -18.60
N GLY A 218 9.58 -7.06 -17.33
CA GLY A 218 8.38 -7.24 -16.51
C GLY A 218 8.65 -6.98 -15.03
N ALA A 219 7.70 -6.34 -14.36
CA ALA A 219 7.74 -6.18 -12.92
C ALA A 219 7.07 -7.35 -12.18
N LEU A 220 6.19 -8.10 -12.85
CA LEU A 220 5.35 -9.13 -12.25
C LEU A 220 5.58 -10.49 -12.86
N PHE A 221 5.94 -11.46 -12.03
CA PHE A 221 6.12 -12.86 -12.37
C PHE A 221 5.19 -13.73 -11.53
N CYS A 222 4.28 -14.46 -12.16
CA CYS A 222 3.36 -15.39 -11.51
C CYS A 222 3.95 -16.78 -11.56
N VAL A 223 4.38 -17.30 -10.42
CA VAL A 223 5.13 -18.57 -10.34
C VAL A 223 4.26 -19.66 -9.74
N SER A 224 4.22 -20.83 -10.38
CA SER A 224 3.44 -22.01 -9.98
C SER A 224 4.35 -23.24 -9.90
N PRO A 225 5.10 -23.43 -8.79
CA PRO A 225 6.07 -24.52 -8.71
C PRO A 225 5.38 -25.89 -8.71
N PRO A 226 5.86 -26.86 -9.50
CA PRO A 226 5.29 -28.20 -9.58
C PRO A 226 5.26 -28.90 -8.22
N GLY A 227 4.19 -29.61 -7.94
CA GLY A 227 4.02 -30.35 -6.68
C GLY A 227 3.64 -29.50 -5.46
N ARG A 228 3.46 -28.19 -5.64
CA ARG A 228 2.90 -27.29 -4.62
C ARG A 228 1.46 -26.93 -4.99
N ASP A 229 0.61 -26.85 -3.97
CA ASP A 229 -0.76 -26.35 -4.14
C ASP A 229 -0.76 -24.82 -4.14
N ILE A 230 -0.12 -24.25 -5.17
CA ILE A 230 -0.01 -22.81 -5.40
C ILE A 230 -0.34 -22.57 -6.87
N TRP A 231 -1.48 -21.95 -7.10
CA TRP A 231 -1.95 -21.72 -8.47
C TRP A 231 -1.14 -20.66 -9.21
N ALA A 232 -0.73 -19.59 -8.57
CA ALA A 232 0.16 -18.57 -9.14
C ALA A 232 0.61 -17.62 -8.02
N SER A 233 1.84 -17.75 -7.55
CA SER A 233 2.42 -16.78 -6.63
C SER A 233 2.91 -15.55 -7.41
N PRO A 234 2.30 -14.37 -7.23
CA PRO A 234 2.82 -13.14 -7.81
C PRO A 234 4.12 -12.72 -7.13
N TRP A 235 5.16 -12.59 -7.91
CA TRP A 235 6.45 -12.03 -7.50
C TRP A 235 6.67 -10.70 -8.18
N VAL A 236 6.86 -9.67 -7.40
CA VAL A 236 7.06 -8.30 -7.88
C VAL A 236 8.51 -7.91 -7.72
N GLN A 237 9.11 -7.38 -8.77
CA GLN A 237 10.41 -6.73 -8.67
C GLN A 237 10.26 -5.39 -7.94
N LEU A 238 11.04 -5.20 -6.89
CA LEU A 238 11.14 -3.94 -6.14
C LEU A 238 12.37 -3.14 -6.60
N THR A 239 13.50 -3.83 -6.62
CA THR A 239 14.73 -3.39 -7.29
C THR A 239 14.99 -4.35 -8.44
N PRO A 240 15.20 -3.87 -9.66
CA PRO A 240 15.34 -4.74 -10.83
C PRO A 240 16.33 -5.88 -10.59
N HIS A 241 15.87 -7.10 -10.80
CA HIS A 241 16.59 -8.37 -10.75
C HIS A 241 17.04 -8.85 -9.37
N HIS A 242 17.07 -7.98 -8.33
CA HIS A 242 17.73 -8.27 -7.06
C HIS A 242 16.82 -8.30 -5.84
N GLU A 243 15.71 -7.57 -5.86
CA GLU A 243 14.84 -7.45 -4.70
C GLU A 243 13.39 -7.73 -5.08
N TRP A 244 12.73 -8.58 -4.28
CA TRP A 244 11.45 -9.19 -4.64
C TRP A 244 10.46 -9.16 -3.50
N ASN A 245 9.20 -9.04 -3.87
CA ASN A 245 8.07 -9.23 -2.98
C ASN A 245 7.20 -10.38 -3.52
N ALA A 246 7.27 -11.54 -2.87
CA ALA A 246 6.53 -12.74 -3.25
C ALA A 246 5.22 -12.81 -2.46
N LEU A 247 4.08 -12.93 -3.13
CA LEU A 247 2.76 -13.04 -2.52
C LEU A 247 2.23 -14.47 -2.67
N PHE A 248 1.87 -15.09 -1.56
CA PHE A 248 1.25 -16.41 -1.50
C PHE A 248 -0.18 -16.27 -0.98
N LEU A 249 -1.15 -16.57 -1.84
CA LEU A 249 -2.58 -16.55 -1.52
C LEU A 249 -3.01 -17.93 -1.02
N GLN A 250 -3.73 -17.97 0.09
CA GLN A 250 -4.29 -19.18 0.68
C GLN A 250 -5.82 -19.09 0.62
N HIS A 251 -6.43 -19.86 -0.25
CA HIS A 251 -7.88 -19.95 -0.37
C HIS A 251 -8.39 -21.16 0.42
N GLY A 252 -9.13 -20.91 1.50
CA GLY A 252 -9.89 -21.97 2.21
C GLY A 252 -9.07 -23.07 2.87
N MET A 253 -7.76 -22.94 3.00
CA MET A 253 -6.89 -23.94 3.58
C MET A 253 -6.56 -23.68 5.05
N SER A 254 -6.44 -24.76 5.82
CA SER A 254 -5.72 -24.77 7.12
C SER A 254 -4.44 -23.98 7.00
N PRO A 255 -3.98 -23.28 8.05
CA PRO A 255 -2.72 -22.56 7.99
C PRO A 255 -1.63 -23.52 7.50
N ALA A 256 -1.16 -23.28 6.26
CA ALA A 256 -0.02 -24.02 5.73
C ALA A 256 1.12 -23.88 6.74
N ASP A 257 2.00 -24.90 6.83
CA ASP A 257 3.20 -24.78 7.64
C ASP A 257 3.93 -23.49 7.24
N THR A 258 3.95 -22.53 8.15
CA THR A 258 4.58 -21.22 8.00
C THR A 258 5.86 -21.11 8.79
N SER A 259 6.48 -22.25 9.12
CA SER A 259 7.82 -22.29 9.70
C SER A 259 8.84 -21.66 8.73
N ASP A 260 9.94 -21.15 9.28
CA ASP A 260 11.01 -20.59 8.45
C ASP A 260 11.55 -21.61 7.44
N ALA A 261 11.61 -22.88 7.81
CA ALA A 261 12.05 -23.96 6.92
C ALA A 261 11.09 -24.17 5.76
N ALA A 262 9.77 -24.16 6.02
CA ALA A 262 8.75 -24.31 4.99
C ALA A 262 8.74 -23.13 4.02
N ILE A 263 8.86 -21.89 4.53
CA ILE A 263 8.95 -20.68 3.71
C ILE A 263 10.19 -20.72 2.83
N ARG A 264 11.35 -21.10 3.38
CA ARG A 264 12.60 -21.24 2.59
C ARG A 264 12.47 -22.30 1.50
N SER A 265 11.88 -23.46 1.81
CA SER A 265 11.62 -24.50 0.82
C SER A 265 10.70 -23.98 -0.30
N LEU A 266 9.64 -23.26 0.05
CA LEU A 266 8.71 -22.68 -0.91
C LEU A 266 9.39 -21.66 -1.84
N ILE A 267 10.22 -20.76 -1.30
CA ILE A 267 10.99 -19.80 -2.09
C ILE A 267 11.97 -20.52 -3.02
N ALA A 268 12.68 -21.54 -2.52
CA ALA A 268 13.61 -22.34 -3.34
C ALA A 268 12.89 -23.03 -4.51
N ASP A 269 11.70 -23.59 -4.29
CA ASP A 269 10.91 -24.21 -5.36
C ASP A 269 10.42 -23.20 -6.39
N CYS A 270 10.03 -21.98 -5.95
CA CYS A 270 9.66 -20.91 -6.86
C CYS A 270 10.87 -20.43 -7.70
N ILE A 271 12.06 -20.37 -7.13
CA ILE A 271 13.28 -20.04 -7.89
C ILE A 271 13.63 -21.17 -8.84
N GLY A 272 13.57 -22.42 -8.39
CA GLY A 272 13.79 -23.62 -9.20
C GLY A 272 15.25 -23.87 -9.57
N ASP A 273 16.20 -23.22 -8.89
CA ASP A 273 17.64 -23.39 -9.06
C ASP A 273 18.35 -23.37 -7.70
N PRO A 274 18.91 -24.51 -7.27
CA PRO A 274 19.56 -24.62 -5.97
C PRO A 274 20.86 -23.83 -5.84
N THR A 275 21.41 -23.29 -6.94
CA THR A 275 22.63 -22.49 -6.92
C THR A 275 22.35 -21.01 -6.63
N VAL A 276 21.07 -20.58 -6.63
CA VAL A 276 20.68 -19.20 -6.31
C VAL A 276 20.56 -19.07 -4.80
N GLU A 277 21.42 -18.24 -4.24
CA GLU A 277 21.29 -17.83 -2.85
C GLU A 277 20.23 -16.75 -2.70
N PHE A 278 19.48 -16.79 -1.62
CA PHE A 278 18.49 -15.76 -1.28
C PHE A 278 18.47 -15.44 0.21
N ARG A 279 18.08 -14.22 0.52
CA ARG A 279 17.94 -13.73 1.91
C ARG A 279 16.53 -13.20 2.12
N ILE A 280 15.76 -13.83 3.01
CA ILE A 280 14.45 -13.32 3.44
C ILE A 280 14.69 -12.12 4.36
N LYS A 281 14.14 -10.98 4.02
CA LYS A 281 14.19 -9.73 4.80
C LYS A 281 13.02 -9.61 5.77
N HIS A 282 11.82 -9.99 5.32
CA HIS A 282 10.61 -9.89 6.14
C HIS A 282 9.52 -10.83 5.64
N VAL A 283 8.70 -11.32 6.55
CA VAL A 283 7.49 -12.10 6.26
C VAL A 283 6.29 -11.43 6.93
N SER A 284 5.30 -11.08 6.14
CA SER A 284 4.02 -10.52 6.61
C SER A 284 2.90 -11.51 6.36
N ARG A 285 1.97 -11.63 7.32
CA ARG A 285 0.73 -12.41 7.18
C ARG A 285 -0.46 -11.48 7.39
N TRP A 286 -1.47 -11.63 6.57
CA TRP A 286 -2.65 -10.76 6.62
C TRP A 286 -3.89 -11.44 6.06
N GLN A 287 -5.06 -10.94 6.43
CA GLN A 287 -6.35 -11.42 5.96
C GLN A 287 -6.81 -10.60 4.75
N ILE A 288 -7.37 -11.30 3.76
CA ILE A 288 -8.02 -10.68 2.62
C ILE A 288 -9.45 -10.39 3.01
N ASN A 289 -9.86 -9.14 2.81
CA ASN A 289 -11.23 -8.70 3.06
C ASN A 289 -11.76 -8.00 1.81
N GLU A 290 -13.06 -8.13 1.56
CA GLU A 290 -13.82 -7.41 0.54
C GLU A 290 -14.93 -6.64 1.23
N LEU A 291 -14.58 -5.49 1.82
CA LEU A 291 -15.47 -4.67 2.63
C LEU A 291 -15.46 -3.23 2.14
N VAL A 292 -16.62 -2.60 2.14
CA VAL A 292 -16.77 -1.19 1.85
C VAL A 292 -17.70 -0.54 2.88
N ALA A 293 -17.37 0.67 3.32
CA ALA A 293 -18.24 1.45 4.19
C ALA A 293 -19.52 1.83 3.45
N ASP A 294 -20.70 1.70 4.10
CA ASP A 294 -21.99 2.02 3.50
C ASP A 294 -22.09 3.51 3.14
N TYR A 295 -21.33 4.34 3.82
CA TYR A 295 -21.14 5.76 3.52
C TYR A 295 -19.76 6.22 4.00
N TYR A 296 -19.15 7.16 3.27
CA TYR A 296 -17.79 7.66 3.55
C TYR A 296 -17.79 8.90 4.45
N ARG A 297 -18.97 9.40 4.78
CA ARG A 297 -19.14 10.54 5.67
C ARG A 297 -20.28 10.34 6.65
N ALA A 298 -20.03 10.64 7.93
CA ALA A 298 -21.04 10.76 8.97
C ALA A 298 -20.79 12.01 9.81
N GLY A 299 -21.66 13.01 9.69
CA GLY A 299 -21.47 14.30 10.35
C GLY A 299 -20.18 14.98 9.93
N ARG A 300 -19.21 15.06 10.86
CA ARG A 300 -17.91 15.71 10.72
C ARG A 300 -16.77 14.73 10.46
N ALA A 301 -17.06 13.45 10.33
CA ALA A 301 -16.08 12.40 10.08
C ALA A 301 -16.15 11.90 8.63
N PHE A 302 -14.97 11.71 8.03
CA PHE A 302 -14.78 11.15 6.70
C PHE A 302 -13.88 9.93 6.78
N LEU A 303 -14.11 8.94 5.93
CA LEU A 303 -13.26 7.76 5.78
C LEU A 303 -12.45 7.85 4.48
N ALA A 304 -11.20 7.37 4.51
CA ALA A 304 -10.33 7.28 3.35
C ALA A 304 -9.45 6.02 3.42
N GLY A 305 -9.10 5.46 2.27
CA GLY A 305 -8.29 4.26 2.14
C GLY A 305 -8.91 3.04 2.79
N ASP A 306 -8.08 2.17 3.37
CA ASP A 306 -8.56 0.92 3.98
C ASP A 306 -9.55 1.11 5.16
N ALA A 307 -9.67 2.33 5.70
CA ALA A 307 -10.72 2.65 6.66
C ALA A 307 -12.10 2.72 6.00
N ALA A 308 -12.16 3.07 4.70
CA ALA A 308 -13.37 3.16 3.90
C ALA A 308 -13.65 1.87 3.10
N HIS A 309 -12.60 1.27 2.52
CA HIS A 309 -12.74 0.12 1.63
C HIS A 309 -11.52 -0.81 1.71
N ARG A 310 -11.79 -2.10 1.72
CA ARG A 310 -10.79 -3.17 1.72
C ARG A 310 -11.14 -4.11 0.60
N HIS A 311 -10.22 -4.35 -0.29
CA HIS A 311 -10.43 -5.22 -1.43
C HIS A 311 -9.23 -6.14 -1.67
N SER A 312 -9.46 -7.19 -2.45
CA SER A 312 -8.42 -8.13 -2.85
C SER A 312 -7.23 -7.39 -3.51
N PRO A 313 -6.00 -7.81 -3.26
CA PRO A 313 -4.81 -7.23 -3.87
C PRO A 313 -4.67 -7.54 -5.37
N ALA A 314 -5.56 -8.35 -5.94
CA ALA A 314 -5.42 -8.96 -7.26
C ALA A 314 -5.13 -7.96 -8.41
N ASN A 315 -5.61 -6.73 -8.31
CA ASN A 315 -5.42 -5.71 -9.35
C ASN A 315 -4.41 -4.61 -8.96
N GLY A 316 -3.78 -4.68 -7.79
CA GLY A 316 -2.83 -3.66 -7.32
C GLY A 316 -3.43 -2.27 -7.09
N LEU A 317 -4.72 -2.17 -6.78
CA LEU A 317 -5.45 -0.89 -6.74
C LEU A 317 -5.50 -0.24 -5.36
N GLY A 318 -5.27 -0.97 -4.26
CA GLY A 318 -5.52 -0.49 -2.89
C GLY A 318 -4.82 0.83 -2.54
N SER A 319 -3.53 0.93 -2.79
CA SER A 319 -2.78 2.16 -2.54
C SER A 319 -3.23 3.30 -3.45
N ASN A 320 -3.56 2.99 -4.71
CA ASN A 320 -4.06 3.98 -5.66
C ASN A 320 -5.41 4.55 -5.23
N ALA A 321 -6.37 3.70 -4.87
CA ALA A 321 -7.65 4.13 -4.34
C ALA A 321 -7.45 4.99 -3.07
N SER A 322 -6.56 4.54 -2.16
CA SER A 322 -6.23 5.28 -0.93
C SER A 322 -5.70 6.70 -1.20
N VAL A 323 -4.84 6.89 -2.20
CA VAL A 323 -4.35 8.23 -2.61
C VAL A 323 -5.46 9.05 -3.25
N GLN A 324 -6.33 8.41 -4.02
CA GLN A 324 -7.43 9.08 -4.76
C GLN A 324 -8.61 9.49 -3.87
N ASP A 325 -8.77 8.90 -2.69
CA ASP A 325 -9.76 9.31 -1.68
C ASP A 325 -9.40 10.64 -1.01
N SER A 326 -8.16 11.07 -1.10
CA SER A 326 -7.63 12.24 -0.39
C SER A 326 -7.83 13.49 -1.19
#